data_87e32c9c7e7091b62eead7bafc60f4f0
#
_entry.id   87e32c9c7e7091b62eead7bafc60f4f0
#
_cell.length_a   1.000
_cell.length_b   1.000
_cell.length_c   1.000
_cell.angle_alpha   90.00
_cell.angle_beta   90.00
_cell.angle_gamma   90.00
#
_symmetry.space_group_name_H-M   'P 1'
#
loop_
_entity.id
_entity.type
_entity.pdbx_description
1 polymer ?
#
loop_
_entity_poly.entity_id
_entity_poly.type
_entity_poly.pdbx_seq_one_letter_code
_entity_poly.pdbx_strand_id
1 'polypeptide(L)'
;MAGTRSFATVFLHSLARYAGLYVVLAALGGLFLVPFLWMLSVSLHDLANVFAQPFRWFPAELRWENYRSVTSLLPFWRYTLNTVVITALVLTGTLLSCSLVAFGFSRLRFRGRESLFALCLSTMMLPGQVTMIPLYMLFAKLGWVDTYLPLVVPAFFGSPFYIFLLRQFFLTIPREYDQAAMLDGATPLRIYWSIILPLARPALATVALLTFVGTWNDFFGPLIYLNSPEKATLTLGLSMLKSQVIGSGVTQWNLLMAGAVLVMLPNVVVFFLAQRHFVRGITLGGLRG
;
A
#
# COMPACT_ATOMS: atom_id res chain seq x y z
N MET A 1 19.20 -31.65 -46.31
CA MET A 1 18.09 -32.32 -45.60
C MET A 1 17.82 -31.55 -44.32
N ALA A 2 16.95 -30.56 -44.35
CA ALA A 2 16.51 -29.81 -43.18
C ALA A 2 15.27 -30.51 -42.59
N GLY A 3 15.44 -31.12 -41.44
CA GLY A 3 14.37 -31.88 -40.78
C GLY A 3 13.23 -30.98 -40.37
N THR A 4 12.08 -31.14 -40.96
CA THR A 4 10.78 -30.60 -40.56
C THR A 4 10.48 -31.11 -39.14
N ARG A 5 10.77 -30.31 -38.14
CA ARG A 5 10.26 -30.59 -36.80
C ARG A 5 8.75 -30.57 -36.90
N SER A 6 8.09 -31.70 -36.67
CA SER A 6 6.65 -31.88 -36.73
C SER A 6 5.97 -30.81 -35.87
N PHE A 7 4.96 -30.17 -36.39
CA PHE A 7 4.12 -29.17 -35.68
C PHE A 7 3.69 -29.70 -34.28
N ALA A 8 3.49 -31.01 -34.18
CA ALA A 8 3.17 -31.71 -32.94
C ALA A 8 4.30 -31.64 -31.88
N THR A 9 5.56 -31.74 -32.27
CA THR A 9 6.68 -31.67 -31.31
C THR A 9 6.92 -30.25 -30.77
N VAL A 10 6.72 -29.22 -31.62
CA VAL A 10 6.80 -27.81 -31.17
C VAL A 10 5.63 -27.47 -30.24
N PHE A 11 4.44 -27.96 -30.59
CA PHE A 11 3.23 -27.76 -29.75
C PHE A 11 3.33 -28.48 -28.40
N LEU A 12 3.79 -29.73 -28.38
CA LEU A 12 4.02 -30.48 -27.14
C LEU A 12 5.10 -29.86 -26.24
N HIS A 13 6.19 -29.35 -26.84
CA HIS A 13 7.24 -28.64 -26.08
C HIS A 13 6.74 -27.32 -25.49
N SER A 14 5.93 -26.56 -26.23
CA SER A 14 5.32 -25.33 -25.69
C SER A 14 4.32 -25.65 -24.58
N LEU A 15 3.49 -26.68 -24.76
CA LEU A 15 2.52 -27.11 -23.75
C LEU A 15 3.21 -27.60 -22.45
N ALA A 16 4.27 -28.42 -22.58
CA ALA A 16 5.07 -28.88 -21.44
C ALA A 16 5.79 -27.74 -20.72
N ARG A 17 6.30 -26.75 -21.48
CA ARG A 17 6.94 -25.56 -20.91
C ARG A 17 5.94 -24.69 -20.13
N TYR A 18 4.73 -24.46 -20.67
CA TYR A 18 3.70 -23.71 -19.97
C TYR A 18 3.17 -24.48 -18.77
N ALA A 19 2.97 -25.80 -18.87
CA ALA A 19 2.55 -26.64 -17.73
C ALA A 19 3.59 -26.57 -16.60
N GLY A 20 4.90 -26.71 -16.91
CA GLY A 20 5.97 -26.58 -15.95
C GLY A 20 5.98 -25.19 -15.27
N LEU A 21 5.79 -24.11 -16.06
CA LEU A 21 5.69 -22.76 -15.51
C LEU A 21 4.49 -22.60 -14.56
N TYR A 22 3.32 -23.10 -14.94
CA TYR A 22 2.13 -23.02 -14.08
C TYR A 22 2.29 -23.85 -12.80
N VAL A 23 2.93 -25.02 -12.86
CA VAL A 23 3.22 -25.82 -11.66
C VAL A 23 4.16 -25.05 -10.71
N VAL A 24 5.22 -24.45 -11.23
CA VAL A 24 6.14 -23.64 -10.41
C VAL A 24 5.43 -22.44 -9.81
N LEU A 25 4.63 -21.72 -10.61
CA LEU A 25 3.86 -20.56 -10.12
C LEU A 25 2.85 -20.96 -9.06
N ALA A 26 2.15 -22.10 -9.25
CA ALA A 26 1.20 -22.61 -8.27
C ALA A 26 1.90 -23.07 -6.97
N ALA A 27 3.05 -23.72 -7.08
CA ALA A 27 3.85 -24.14 -5.92
C ALA A 27 4.36 -22.93 -5.13
N LEU A 28 4.92 -21.93 -5.80
CA LEU A 28 5.36 -20.68 -5.17
C LEU A 28 4.18 -19.92 -4.55
N GLY A 29 3.07 -19.79 -5.28
CA GLY A 29 1.85 -19.15 -4.77
C GLY A 29 1.30 -19.88 -3.54
N GLY A 30 1.27 -21.23 -3.56
CA GLY A 30 0.89 -22.04 -2.42
C GLY A 30 1.82 -21.82 -1.22
N LEU A 31 3.13 -21.80 -1.44
CA LEU A 31 4.12 -21.55 -0.39
C LEU A 31 3.92 -20.17 0.27
N PHE A 32 3.67 -19.12 -0.53
CA PHE A 32 3.39 -17.79 -0.01
C PHE A 32 2.06 -17.69 0.75
N LEU A 33 1.09 -18.55 0.45
CA LEU A 33 -0.19 -18.59 1.15
C LEU A 33 -0.12 -19.31 2.50
N VAL A 34 0.87 -20.19 2.73
CA VAL A 34 1.00 -20.96 3.98
C VAL A 34 0.93 -20.10 5.24
N PRO A 35 1.67 -18.99 5.37
CA PRO A 35 1.60 -18.15 6.57
C PRO A 35 0.20 -17.55 6.82
N PHE A 36 -0.49 -17.16 5.74
CA PHE A 36 -1.85 -16.60 5.83
C PHE A 36 -2.87 -17.68 6.20
N LEU A 37 -2.75 -18.89 5.65
CA LEU A 37 -3.59 -20.02 6.00
C LEU A 37 -3.36 -20.44 7.46
N TRP A 38 -2.10 -20.43 7.90
CA TRP A 38 -1.77 -20.70 9.30
C TRP A 38 -2.38 -19.63 10.24
N MET A 39 -2.24 -18.36 9.92
CA MET A 39 -2.85 -17.25 10.66
C MET A 39 -4.37 -17.42 10.75
N LEU A 40 -5.03 -17.72 9.63
CA LEU A 40 -6.47 -17.95 9.57
C LEU A 40 -6.86 -19.19 10.39
N SER A 41 -6.11 -20.28 10.29
CA SER A 41 -6.33 -21.49 11.07
C SER A 41 -6.24 -21.19 12.58
N VAL A 42 -5.14 -20.58 13.03
CA VAL A 42 -4.92 -20.25 14.45
C VAL A 42 -5.98 -19.30 14.98
N SER A 43 -6.46 -18.37 14.17
CA SER A 43 -7.53 -17.43 14.58
C SER A 43 -8.84 -18.10 14.95
N LEU A 44 -9.06 -19.34 14.48
CA LEU A 44 -10.24 -20.14 14.73
C LEU A 44 -10.01 -21.25 15.76
N HIS A 45 -8.79 -21.38 16.30
CA HIS A 45 -8.48 -22.34 17.35
C HIS A 45 -8.87 -21.84 18.75
N ASP A 46 -9.09 -22.78 19.64
CA ASP A 46 -9.05 -22.53 21.08
C ASP A 46 -7.61 -22.34 21.54
N LEU A 47 -7.39 -21.53 22.58
CA LEU A 47 -6.07 -21.22 23.10
C LEU A 47 -5.23 -22.44 23.45
N ALA A 48 -5.86 -23.45 24.08
CA ALA A 48 -5.20 -24.69 24.48
C ALA A 48 -4.64 -25.50 23.30
N ASN A 49 -5.23 -25.34 22.11
CA ASN A 49 -4.90 -26.13 20.92
C ASN A 49 -3.99 -25.40 19.92
N VAL A 50 -3.65 -24.13 20.17
CA VAL A 50 -2.80 -23.32 19.24
C VAL A 50 -1.42 -23.96 19.02
N PHE A 51 -0.85 -24.56 20.08
CA PHE A 51 0.46 -25.22 20.04
C PHE A 51 0.39 -26.74 20.26
N ALA A 52 -0.81 -27.35 20.05
CA ALA A 52 -0.97 -28.80 20.17
C ALA A 52 -0.07 -29.53 19.14
N GLN A 53 0.52 -30.62 19.56
CA GLN A 53 1.32 -31.49 18.70
C GLN A 53 0.64 -32.85 18.55
N PRO A 54 0.38 -33.31 17.29
CA PRO A 54 0.64 -32.62 16.03
C PRO A 54 -0.29 -31.44 15.80
N PHE A 55 0.19 -30.36 15.11
CA PHE A 55 -0.66 -29.22 14.78
C PHE A 55 -1.78 -29.61 13.82
N ARG A 56 -3.00 -29.21 14.15
CA ARG A 56 -4.18 -29.48 13.33
C ARG A 56 -4.52 -28.22 12.53
N TRP A 57 -4.37 -28.27 11.20
CA TRP A 57 -4.71 -27.17 10.32
C TRP A 57 -6.19 -26.77 10.39
N PHE A 58 -7.06 -27.74 10.64
CA PHE A 58 -8.50 -27.51 10.82
C PHE A 58 -8.85 -27.80 12.28
N PRO A 59 -9.32 -26.78 13.05
CA PRO A 59 -9.77 -26.98 14.41
C PRO A 59 -11.00 -27.92 14.44
N ALA A 60 -11.11 -28.71 15.49
CA ALA A 60 -12.28 -29.57 15.67
C ALA A 60 -13.58 -28.76 15.85
N GLU A 61 -13.46 -27.60 16.48
CA GLU A 61 -14.52 -26.60 16.63
C GLU A 61 -14.01 -25.26 16.16
N LEU A 62 -14.78 -24.59 15.29
CA LEU A 62 -14.45 -23.25 14.78
C LEU A 62 -14.84 -22.19 15.82
N ARG A 63 -13.88 -21.54 16.43
CA ARG A 63 -14.09 -20.51 17.47
C ARG A 63 -14.26 -19.12 16.85
N TRP A 64 -15.42 -18.86 16.27
CA TRP A 64 -15.78 -17.53 15.75
C TRP A 64 -15.85 -16.46 16.83
N GLU A 65 -16.00 -16.88 18.07
CA GLU A 65 -15.99 -16.02 19.26
C GLU A 65 -14.69 -15.21 19.40
N ASN A 66 -13.56 -15.73 18.89
CA ASN A 66 -12.28 -15.03 18.92
C ASN A 66 -12.38 -13.67 18.22
N TYR A 67 -13.06 -13.58 17.10
CA TYR A 67 -13.28 -12.34 16.37
C TYR A 67 -14.15 -11.35 17.15
N ARG A 68 -15.19 -11.85 17.79
CA ARG A 68 -16.06 -11.04 18.66
C ARG A 68 -15.29 -10.55 19.89
N SER A 69 -14.47 -11.38 20.48
CA SER A 69 -13.63 -11.04 21.63
C SER A 69 -12.64 -9.93 21.30
N VAL A 70 -11.96 -9.98 20.13
CA VAL A 70 -11.06 -8.91 19.69
C VAL A 70 -11.80 -7.58 19.55
N THR A 71 -13.00 -7.58 18.98
CA THR A 71 -13.79 -6.34 18.80
C THR A 71 -14.37 -5.79 20.11
N SER A 72 -14.46 -6.59 21.17
CA SER A 72 -14.91 -6.17 22.49
C SER A 72 -13.76 -5.77 23.42
N LEU A 73 -12.58 -6.41 23.30
CA LEU A 73 -11.39 -6.09 24.09
C LEU A 73 -10.75 -4.76 23.70
N LEU A 74 -10.88 -4.38 22.46
CA LEU A 74 -10.38 -3.10 21.91
C LEU A 74 -11.55 -2.25 21.44
N PRO A 75 -11.43 -0.91 21.46
CA PRO A 75 -12.34 -0.01 20.75
C PRO A 75 -12.16 -0.15 19.22
N PHE A 76 -12.33 -1.36 18.70
CA PHE A 76 -11.97 -1.78 17.32
C PHE A 76 -12.55 -0.84 16.25
N TRP A 77 -13.83 -0.52 16.37
CA TRP A 77 -14.52 0.34 15.40
C TRP A 77 -13.99 1.77 15.42
N ARG A 78 -13.62 2.28 16.59
CA ARG A 78 -12.99 3.59 16.73
C ARG A 78 -11.61 3.61 16.06
N TYR A 79 -10.79 2.60 16.33
CA TYR A 79 -9.46 2.48 15.70
C TYR A 79 -9.55 2.30 14.19
N THR A 80 -10.54 1.54 13.72
CA THR A 80 -10.84 1.42 12.28
C THR A 80 -11.20 2.77 11.68
N LEU A 81 -12.10 3.53 12.32
CA LEU A 81 -12.50 4.86 11.86
C LEU A 81 -11.31 5.82 11.83
N ASN A 82 -10.48 5.84 12.89
CA ASN A 82 -9.27 6.65 12.95
C ASN A 82 -8.34 6.33 11.76
N THR A 83 -8.10 5.04 11.51
CA THR A 83 -7.26 4.59 10.40
C THR A 83 -7.83 4.98 9.04
N VAL A 84 -9.15 4.83 8.85
CA VAL A 84 -9.84 5.24 7.61
C VAL A 84 -9.71 6.74 7.38
N VAL A 85 -9.95 7.56 8.41
CA VAL A 85 -9.84 9.03 8.31
C VAL A 85 -8.42 9.45 7.96
N ILE A 86 -7.41 8.93 8.70
CA ILE A 86 -6.00 9.22 8.43
C ILE A 86 -5.65 8.80 6.99
N THR A 87 -6.00 7.58 6.61
CA THR A 87 -5.69 7.05 5.27
C THR A 87 -6.36 7.86 4.17
N ALA A 88 -7.63 8.26 4.33
CA ALA A 88 -8.33 9.07 3.34
C ALA A 88 -7.70 10.46 3.17
N LEU A 89 -7.31 11.11 4.28
CA LEU A 89 -6.64 12.42 4.24
C LEU A 89 -5.23 12.32 3.63
N VAL A 90 -4.45 11.31 4.00
CA VAL A 90 -3.12 11.06 3.43
C VAL A 90 -3.21 10.74 1.94
N LEU A 91 -4.15 9.91 1.51
CA LEU A 91 -4.41 9.63 0.09
C LEU A 91 -4.71 10.90 -0.69
N THR A 92 -5.63 11.71 -0.16
CA THR A 92 -6.03 12.98 -0.79
C THR A 92 -4.83 13.92 -0.91
N GLY A 93 -4.09 14.12 0.20
CA GLY A 93 -2.90 14.98 0.22
C GLY A 93 -1.83 14.49 -0.76
N THR A 94 -1.50 13.20 -0.73
CA THR A 94 -0.49 12.60 -1.62
C THR A 94 -0.87 12.72 -3.09
N LEU A 95 -2.10 12.35 -3.45
CA LEU A 95 -2.54 12.40 -4.85
C LEU A 95 -2.56 13.82 -5.40
N LEU A 96 -3.06 14.79 -4.63
CA LEU A 96 -3.11 16.18 -5.06
C LEU A 96 -1.71 16.79 -5.16
N SER A 97 -0.91 16.70 -4.11
CA SER A 97 0.42 17.33 -4.07
C SER A 97 1.38 16.69 -5.08
N CYS A 98 1.48 15.35 -5.08
CA CYS A 98 2.43 14.66 -5.95
C CYS A 98 2.06 14.80 -7.43
N SER A 99 0.76 14.72 -7.79
CA SER A 99 0.37 14.87 -9.21
C SER A 99 0.54 16.30 -9.70
N LEU A 100 0.25 17.30 -8.88
CA LEU A 100 0.45 18.72 -9.25
C LEU A 100 1.93 19.04 -9.45
N VAL A 101 2.79 18.59 -8.53
CA VAL A 101 4.25 18.77 -8.62
C VAL A 101 4.82 17.99 -9.81
N ALA A 102 4.38 16.76 -10.03
CA ALA A 102 4.78 15.94 -11.18
C ALA A 102 4.35 16.58 -12.50
N PHE A 103 3.17 17.20 -12.57
CA PHE A 103 2.71 17.96 -13.72
C PHE A 103 3.65 19.14 -13.98
N GLY A 104 3.99 19.92 -12.96
CA GLY A 104 4.96 21.00 -13.07
C GLY A 104 6.30 20.56 -13.65
N PHE A 105 6.87 19.47 -13.12
CA PHE A 105 8.15 18.92 -13.58
C PHE A 105 8.10 18.23 -14.96
N SER A 106 6.94 17.77 -15.41
CA SER A 106 6.82 17.07 -16.71
C SER A 106 6.39 17.98 -17.85
N ARG A 107 5.50 18.94 -17.60
CA ARG A 107 4.80 19.70 -18.65
C ARG A 107 5.24 21.17 -18.73
N LEU A 108 5.49 21.80 -17.58
CA LEU A 108 5.87 23.21 -17.57
C LEU A 108 7.35 23.39 -17.89
N ARG A 109 7.68 24.54 -18.54
CA ARG A 109 9.05 24.94 -18.82
C ARG A 109 9.40 26.10 -17.92
N PHE A 110 10.36 25.91 -17.04
CA PHE A 110 10.90 26.94 -16.18
C PHE A 110 12.42 26.75 -15.94
N ARG A 111 13.14 27.82 -15.60
CA ARG A 111 14.58 27.76 -15.34
C ARG A 111 14.83 26.94 -14.07
N GLY A 112 15.83 26.06 -14.11
CA GLY A 112 16.21 25.22 -12.97
C GLY A 112 15.32 23.98 -12.73
N ARG A 113 14.38 23.66 -13.65
CA ARG A 113 13.47 22.52 -13.50
C ARG A 113 14.19 21.21 -13.19
N GLU A 114 15.22 20.86 -13.95
CA GLU A 114 15.94 19.59 -13.77
C GLU A 114 16.78 19.60 -12.48
N SER A 115 17.36 20.73 -12.11
CA SER A 115 18.11 20.86 -10.84
C SER A 115 17.19 20.74 -9.62
N LEU A 116 16.02 21.37 -9.66
CA LEU A 116 15.02 21.23 -8.60
C LEU A 116 14.46 19.81 -8.52
N PHE A 117 14.27 19.17 -9.66
CA PHE A 117 13.83 17.78 -9.68
C PHE A 117 14.92 16.84 -9.12
N ALA A 118 16.19 17.05 -9.49
CA ALA A 118 17.33 16.32 -8.93
C ALA A 118 17.43 16.54 -7.39
N LEU A 119 17.25 17.76 -6.91
CA LEU A 119 17.19 18.08 -5.49
C LEU A 119 16.02 17.35 -4.80
N CYS A 120 14.84 17.33 -5.42
CA CYS A 120 13.70 16.57 -4.91
C CYS A 120 14.06 15.08 -4.77
N LEU A 121 14.68 14.48 -5.78
CA LEU A 121 15.08 13.08 -5.72
C LEU A 121 16.18 12.81 -4.68
N SER A 122 17.13 13.75 -4.50
CA SER A 122 18.22 13.58 -3.52
C SER A 122 17.71 13.47 -2.08
N THR A 123 16.53 14.02 -1.78
CA THR A 123 15.91 13.86 -0.45
C THR A 123 15.53 12.43 -0.14
N MET A 124 15.33 11.55 -1.15
CA MET A 124 15.09 10.11 -0.94
C MET A 124 16.31 9.38 -0.38
N MET A 125 17.50 9.93 -0.51
CA MET A 125 18.72 9.34 0.04
C MET A 125 18.80 9.46 1.57
N LEU A 126 18.00 10.36 2.17
CA LEU A 126 17.93 10.51 3.61
C LEU A 126 17.01 9.43 4.19
N PRO A 127 17.54 8.51 5.04
CA PRO A 127 16.71 7.53 5.71
C PRO A 127 15.69 8.21 6.62
N GLY A 128 14.42 7.75 6.56
CA GLY A 128 13.35 8.32 7.39
C GLY A 128 13.64 8.27 8.90
N GLN A 129 14.41 7.26 9.33
CA GLN A 129 14.81 7.12 10.74
C GLN A 129 15.70 8.28 11.23
N VAL A 130 16.53 8.83 10.35
CA VAL A 130 17.42 9.98 10.68
C VAL A 130 16.60 11.25 10.88
N THR A 131 15.55 11.44 10.09
CA THR A 131 14.69 12.64 10.15
C THR A 131 13.62 12.54 11.25
N MET A 132 13.41 11.39 11.83
CA MET A 132 12.34 11.11 12.79
C MET A 132 12.44 11.98 14.04
N ILE A 133 13.63 12.07 14.67
CA ILE A 133 13.82 12.85 15.89
C ILE A 133 13.66 14.36 15.62
N PRO A 134 14.32 14.96 14.60
CA PRO A 134 14.08 16.37 14.26
C PRO A 134 12.62 16.70 13.94
N LEU A 135 11.92 15.81 13.23
CA LEU A 135 10.49 15.99 12.93
C LEU A 135 9.63 15.91 14.18
N TYR A 136 9.92 14.98 15.10
CA TYR A 136 9.22 14.90 16.37
C TYR A 136 9.38 16.22 17.16
N MET A 137 10.60 16.73 17.25
CA MET A 137 10.87 18.01 17.95
C MET A 137 10.13 19.19 17.29
N LEU A 138 10.06 19.22 15.96
CA LEU A 138 9.31 20.24 15.23
C LEU A 138 7.82 20.13 15.55
N PHE A 139 7.22 18.93 15.43
CA PHE A 139 5.79 18.72 15.68
C PHE A 139 5.43 18.94 17.15
N ALA A 140 6.33 18.63 18.09
CA ALA A 140 6.14 18.94 19.50
C ALA A 140 6.09 20.47 19.73
N LYS A 141 7.01 21.24 19.12
CA LYS A 141 6.98 22.72 19.18
C LYS A 141 5.72 23.32 18.56
N LEU A 142 5.18 22.69 17.52
CA LEU A 142 3.94 23.12 16.88
C LEU A 142 2.67 22.68 17.64
N GLY A 143 2.80 21.92 18.75
CA GLY A 143 1.67 21.39 19.51
C GLY A 143 0.89 20.31 18.75
N TRP A 144 1.52 19.64 17.78
CA TRP A 144 0.85 18.61 16.94
C TRP A 144 0.92 17.22 17.55
N VAL A 145 1.79 16.99 18.54
CA VAL A 145 1.87 15.69 19.25
C VAL A 145 0.51 15.37 19.87
N ASP A 146 0.13 14.13 19.84
CA ASP A 146 -1.17 13.62 20.21
C ASP A 146 -2.34 14.16 19.36
N THR A 147 -2.07 14.47 18.08
CA THR A 147 -3.06 14.77 17.05
C THR A 147 -2.77 13.98 15.78
N TYR A 148 -3.69 13.97 14.81
CA TYR A 148 -3.45 13.34 13.50
C TYR A 148 -2.63 14.21 12.55
N LEU A 149 -2.32 15.46 12.91
CA LEU A 149 -1.60 16.41 12.05
C LEU A 149 -0.24 15.90 11.59
N PRO A 150 0.63 15.33 12.47
CA PRO A 150 1.92 14.78 12.04
C PRO A 150 1.81 13.65 11.01
N LEU A 151 0.73 12.88 11.05
CA LEU A 151 0.49 11.76 10.15
C LEU A 151 -0.09 12.21 8.80
N VAL A 152 -0.86 13.31 8.79
CA VAL A 152 -1.65 13.75 7.63
C VAL A 152 -0.98 14.89 6.88
N VAL A 153 -0.59 15.95 7.58
CA VAL A 153 -0.13 17.19 6.95
C VAL A 153 1.08 17.00 6.03
N PRO A 154 2.11 16.21 6.38
CA PRO A 154 3.25 15.99 5.50
C PRO A 154 2.89 15.45 4.11
N ALA A 155 1.79 14.68 3.99
CA ALA A 155 1.33 14.15 2.72
C ALA A 155 0.92 15.23 1.69
N PHE A 156 0.56 16.42 2.16
CA PHE A 156 0.22 17.56 1.30
C PHE A 156 1.43 18.31 0.73
N PHE A 157 2.64 18.00 1.19
CA PHE A 157 3.88 18.59 0.69
C PHE A 157 4.58 17.73 -0.35
N GLY A 158 4.01 16.59 -0.69
CA GLY A 158 4.50 15.69 -1.73
C GLY A 158 5.51 14.67 -1.22
N SER A 159 5.58 13.53 -1.92
CA SER A 159 6.58 12.48 -1.72
C SER A 159 7.45 12.38 -2.97
N PRO A 160 8.77 12.50 -2.86
CA PRO A 160 9.67 12.45 -4.02
C PRO A 160 9.50 11.19 -4.86
N PHE A 161 9.27 10.05 -4.24
CA PHE A 161 9.04 8.78 -4.93
C PHE A 161 7.78 8.83 -5.81
N TYR A 162 6.67 9.31 -5.28
CA TYR A 162 5.42 9.40 -6.04
C TYR A 162 5.45 10.53 -7.09
N ILE A 163 6.14 11.64 -6.80
CA ILE A 163 6.40 12.70 -7.78
C ILE A 163 7.19 12.13 -8.97
N PHE A 164 8.25 11.35 -8.69
CA PHE A 164 9.04 10.69 -9.74
C PHE A 164 8.17 9.74 -10.57
N LEU A 165 7.44 8.85 -9.94
CA LEU A 165 6.59 7.86 -10.62
C LEU A 165 5.58 8.55 -11.54
N LEU A 166 4.87 9.54 -11.03
CA LEU A 166 3.87 10.28 -11.80
C LEU A 166 4.52 11.11 -12.91
N ARG A 167 5.67 11.75 -12.66
CA ARG A 167 6.42 12.49 -13.71
C ARG A 167 6.81 11.56 -14.85
N GLN A 168 7.36 10.38 -14.56
CA GLN A 168 7.73 9.41 -15.59
C GLN A 168 6.51 9.00 -16.43
N PHE A 169 5.38 8.73 -15.78
CA PHE A 169 4.15 8.41 -16.50
C PHE A 169 3.64 9.60 -17.34
N PHE A 170 3.60 10.80 -16.78
CA PHE A 170 3.16 11.98 -17.52
C PHE A 170 4.03 12.25 -18.76
N LEU A 171 5.32 11.97 -18.70
CA LEU A 171 6.21 12.11 -19.86
C LEU A 171 5.88 11.14 -21.00
N THR A 172 5.19 10.02 -20.74
CA THR A 172 4.76 9.07 -21.79
C THR A 172 3.52 9.56 -22.56
N ILE A 173 2.77 10.49 -22.01
CA ILE A 173 1.59 11.06 -22.67
C ILE A 173 2.07 12.03 -23.77
N PRO A 174 1.62 11.88 -25.03
CA PRO A 174 2.02 12.75 -26.13
C PRO A 174 1.72 14.23 -25.85
N ARG A 175 2.65 15.12 -26.27
CA ARG A 175 2.51 16.56 -26.04
C ARG A 175 1.49 17.23 -26.95
N GLU A 176 1.10 16.55 -28.00
CA GLU A 176 0.09 16.98 -28.96
C GLU A 176 -1.27 17.25 -28.29
N TYR A 177 -1.57 16.50 -27.23
CA TYR A 177 -2.78 16.77 -26.41
C TYR A 177 -2.71 18.14 -25.70
N ASP A 178 -1.55 18.49 -25.17
CA ASP A 178 -1.36 19.77 -24.49
C ASP A 178 -1.41 20.91 -25.52
N GLN A 179 -0.76 20.73 -26.70
CA GLN A 179 -0.71 21.73 -27.78
C GLN A 179 -2.10 21.99 -28.37
N ALA A 180 -2.86 20.93 -28.65
CA ALA A 180 -4.24 21.08 -29.15
C ALA A 180 -5.11 21.86 -28.15
N ALA A 181 -5.03 21.49 -26.86
CA ALA A 181 -5.79 22.21 -25.84
C ALA A 181 -5.36 23.68 -25.67
N MET A 182 -4.08 23.99 -25.84
CA MET A 182 -3.62 25.38 -25.82
C MET A 182 -4.15 26.18 -27.00
N LEU A 183 -4.27 25.58 -28.19
CA LEU A 183 -4.91 26.22 -29.35
C LEU A 183 -6.38 26.53 -29.09
N ASP A 184 -7.06 25.65 -28.32
CA ASP A 184 -8.45 25.87 -27.84
C ASP A 184 -8.54 26.86 -26.65
N GLY A 185 -7.43 27.51 -26.27
CA GLY A 185 -7.39 28.50 -25.20
C GLY A 185 -7.37 27.91 -23.78
N ALA A 186 -7.03 26.62 -23.62
CA ALA A 186 -6.96 26.02 -22.29
C ALA A 186 -5.73 26.49 -21.50
N THR A 187 -5.96 26.88 -20.24
CA THR A 187 -4.89 27.19 -19.31
C THR A 187 -4.14 25.91 -18.85
N PRO A 188 -2.88 26.02 -18.38
CA PRO A 188 -2.15 24.86 -17.87
C PRO A 188 -2.92 24.07 -16.78
N LEU A 189 -3.63 24.77 -15.91
CA LEU A 189 -4.43 24.14 -14.86
C LEU A 189 -5.63 23.35 -15.45
N ARG A 190 -6.25 23.89 -16.52
CA ARG A 190 -7.32 23.17 -17.25
C ARG A 190 -6.77 21.92 -17.96
N ILE A 191 -5.59 22.01 -18.57
CA ILE A 191 -4.90 20.85 -19.16
C ILE A 191 -4.61 19.78 -18.11
N TYR A 192 -4.12 20.20 -16.93
CA TYR A 192 -3.89 19.29 -15.81
C TYR A 192 -5.14 18.51 -15.43
N TRP A 193 -6.25 19.21 -15.11
CA TRP A 193 -7.47 18.57 -14.62
C TRP A 193 -8.25 17.79 -15.69
N SER A 194 -8.33 18.34 -16.91
CA SER A 194 -9.23 17.82 -17.94
C SER A 194 -8.57 16.82 -18.87
N ILE A 195 -7.23 16.81 -18.97
CA ILE A 195 -6.50 15.97 -19.92
C ILE A 195 -5.53 15.04 -19.17
N ILE A 196 -4.58 15.60 -18.43
CA ILE A 196 -3.48 14.81 -17.86
C ILE A 196 -3.96 13.87 -16.78
N LEU A 197 -4.75 14.34 -15.81
CA LEU A 197 -5.25 13.49 -14.73
C LEU A 197 -6.15 12.35 -15.25
N PRO A 198 -7.11 12.56 -16.15
CA PRO A 198 -7.90 11.48 -16.74
C PRO A 198 -7.07 10.43 -17.49
N LEU A 199 -6.07 10.85 -18.26
CA LEU A 199 -5.16 9.95 -18.97
C LEU A 199 -4.24 9.19 -18.02
N ALA A 200 -3.90 9.80 -16.88
CA ALA A 200 -3.00 9.24 -15.88
C ALA A 200 -3.71 8.38 -14.81
N ARG A 201 -5.00 8.10 -14.94
CA ARG A 201 -5.74 7.27 -13.98
C ARG A 201 -5.02 5.98 -13.57
N PRO A 202 -4.34 5.22 -14.47
CA PRO A 202 -3.63 4.01 -14.06
C PRO A 202 -2.46 4.30 -13.10
N ALA A 203 -1.68 5.35 -13.36
CA ALA A 203 -0.57 5.75 -12.50
C ALA A 203 -1.06 6.31 -11.15
N LEU A 204 -2.13 7.12 -11.18
CA LEU A 204 -2.76 7.62 -9.96
C LEU A 204 -3.32 6.47 -9.10
N ALA A 205 -3.94 5.45 -9.71
CA ALA A 205 -4.40 4.27 -9.00
C ALA A 205 -3.24 3.49 -8.37
N THR A 206 -2.09 3.43 -9.03
CA THR A 206 -0.87 2.82 -8.47
C THR A 206 -0.38 3.60 -7.25
N VAL A 207 -0.27 4.93 -7.35
CA VAL A 207 0.11 5.78 -6.22
C VAL A 207 -0.90 5.65 -5.08
N ALA A 208 -2.20 5.65 -5.38
CA ALA A 208 -3.24 5.49 -4.38
C ALA A 208 -3.13 4.15 -3.64
N LEU A 209 -2.90 3.05 -4.36
CA LEU A 209 -2.74 1.73 -3.75
C LEU A 209 -1.51 1.67 -2.84
N LEU A 210 -0.35 2.15 -3.33
CA LEU A 210 0.88 2.15 -2.54
C LEU A 210 0.75 3.03 -1.29
N THR A 211 0.12 4.20 -1.42
CA THR A 211 -0.17 5.10 -0.30
C THR A 211 -1.14 4.45 0.69
N PHE A 212 -2.21 3.81 0.20
CA PHE A 212 -3.17 3.10 1.05
C PHE A 212 -2.46 2.02 1.87
N VAL A 213 -1.73 1.11 1.21
CA VAL A 213 -1.04 0.01 1.89
C VAL A 213 -0.02 0.55 2.90
N GLY A 214 0.75 1.59 2.54
CA GLY A 214 1.72 2.21 3.44
C GLY A 214 1.07 2.83 4.68
N THR A 215 0.00 3.60 4.49
CA THR A 215 -0.67 4.31 5.60
C THR A 215 -1.52 3.38 6.46
N TRP A 216 -2.23 2.42 5.84
CA TRP A 216 -3.05 1.45 6.57
C TRP A 216 -2.23 0.59 7.52
N ASN A 217 -1.03 0.20 7.09
CA ASN A 217 -0.13 -0.63 7.87
C ASN A 217 0.88 0.17 8.71
N ASP A 218 0.80 1.51 8.71
CA ASP A 218 1.73 2.32 9.50
C ASP A 218 1.53 2.07 10.99
N PHE A 219 2.63 1.65 11.61
CA PHE A 219 2.72 1.42 13.04
C PHE A 219 3.57 2.48 13.73
N PHE A 220 4.70 2.85 13.10
CA PHE A 220 5.70 3.73 13.73
C PHE A 220 5.22 5.16 13.87
N GLY A 221 4.57 5.72 12.85
CA GLY A 221 4.02 7.06 12.92
C GLY A 221 3.03 7.21 14.07
N PRO A 222 1.95 6.40 14.12
CA PRO A 222 1.02 6.39 15.24
C PRO A 222 1.67 6.15 16.60
N LEU A 223 2.62 5.21 16.69
CA LEU A 223 3.32 4.90 17.94
C LEU A 223 4.09 6.11 18.52
N ILE A 224 4.69 6.92 17.63
CA ILE A 224 5.53 8.05 18.03
C ILE A 224 4.70 9.29 18.35
N TYR A 225 3.63 9.53 17.56
CA TYR A 225 2.91 10.80 17.64
C TYR A 225 1.59 10.74 18.42
N LEU A 226 1.00 9.55 18.66
CA LEU A 226 -0.28 9.40 19.34
C LEU A 226 -0.07 8.85 20.76
N ASN A 227 -0.49 9.60 21.77
CA ASN A 227 -0.36 9.22 23.17
C ASN A 227 -1.70 8.77 23.76
N SER A 228 -2.81 9.36 23.31
CA SER A 228 -4.16 9.03 23.77
C SER A 228 -4.65 7.72 23.16
N PRO A 229 -5.07 6.72 23.97
CA PRO A 229 -5.56 5.44 23.45
C PRO A 229 -6.73 5.60 22.47
N GLU A 230 -7.58 6.61 22.66
CA GLU A 230 -8.75 6.87 21.81
C GLU A 230 -8.39 7.27 20.39
N LYS A 231 -7.17 7.77 20.18
CA LYS A 231 -6.65 8.21 18.87
C LYS A 231 -5.89 7.13 18.15
N ALA A 232 -5.66 5.97 18.79
CA ALA A 232 -4.89 4.88 18.20
C ALA A 232 -5.46 4.45 16.84
N THR A 233 -4.54 4.07 15.95
CA THR A 233 -4.87 3.40 14.69
C THR A 233 -5.10 1.91 14.92
N LEU A 234 -5.69 1.23 13.95
CA LEU A 234 -6.00 -0.19 14.03
C LEU A 234 -4.73 -1.05 14.25
N THR A 235 -3.65 -0.71 13.53
CA THR A 235 -2.36 -1.41 13.66
C THR A 235 -1.72 -1.17 15.04
N LEU A 236 -1.77 0.07 15.54
CA LEU A 236 -1.31 0.39 16.89
C LEU A 236 -2.17 -0.31 17.96
N GLY A 237 -3.49 -0.33 17.79
CA GLY A 237 -4.42 -1.05 18.66
C GLY A 237 -4.14 -2.55 18.74
N LEU A 238 -3.81 -3.19 17.61
CA LEU A 238 -3.40 -4.60 17.60
C LEU A 238 -2.11 -4.84 18.43
N SER A 239 -1.18 -3.89 18.39
CA SER A 239 0.02 -3.95 19.25
C SER A 239 -0.30 -3.78 20.74
N MET A 240 -1.27 -2.92 21.09
CA MET A 240 -1.77 -2.78 22.46
C MET A 240 -2.44 -4.08 22.94
N LEU A 241 -3.24 -4.73 22.09
CA LEU A 241 -3.80 -6.05 22.40
C LEU A 241 -2.70 -7.06 22.71
N LYS A 242 -1.65 -7.10 21.91
CA LYS A 242 -0.48 -7.96 22.15
C LYS A 242 0.11 -7.73 23.55
N SER A 243 0.28 -6.48 23.96
CA SER A 243 0.82 -6.13 25.28
C SER A 243 -0.08 -6.57 26.43
N GLN A 244 -1.40 -6.39 26.30
CA GLN A 244 -2.38 -6.82 27.30
C GLN A 244 -2.41 -8.34 27.45
N VAL A 245 -2.38 -9.05 26.33
CA VAL A 245 -2.44 -10.50 26.26
C VAL A 245 -1.17 -11.16 26.79
N ILE A 246 0.00 -10.56 26.57
CA ILE A 246 1.27 -11.04 27.13
C ILE A 246 1.33 -10.75 28.64
N GLY A 247 0.81 -9.61 29.10
CA GLY A 247 0.78 -9.22 30.50
C GLY A 247 -0.07 -10.13 31.42
N SER A 248 -1.00 -10.90 30.84
CA SER A 248 -1.81 -11.88 31.57
C SER A 248 -1.09 -13.21 31.87
N GLY A 249 0.18 -13.36 31.50
CA GLY A 249 0.98 -14.58 31.71
C GLY A 249 0.80 -15.67 30.67
N VAL A 250 -0.26 -15.60 29.85
CA VAL A 250 -0.52 -16.55 28.76
C VAL A 250 -0.80 -15.78 27.49
N THR A 251 0.08 -15.91 26.48
CA THR A 251 -0.12 -15.23 25.19
C THR A 251 -1.28 -15.86 24.42
N GLN A 252 -2.36 -15.11 24.26
CA GLN A 252 -3.54 -15.56 23.50
C GLN A 252 -3.34 -15.36 22.00
N TRP A 253 -2.55 -16.24 21.40
CA TRP A 253 -2.21 -16.19 19.98
C TRP A 253 -3.43 -16.28 19.06
N ASN A 254 -4.46 -17.00 19.45
CA ASN A 254 -5.73 -17.10 18.73
C ASN A 254 -6.39 -15.72 18.55
N LEU A 255 -6.43 -14.89 19.59
CA LEU A 255 -6.98 -13.53 19.50
C LEU A 255 -6.08 -12.59 18.68
N LEU A 256 -4.75 -12.70 18.85
CA LEU A 256 -3.82 -11.92 18.05
C LEU A 256 -3.95 -12.24 16.56
N MET A 257 -4.08 -13.52 16.21
CA MET A 257 -4.27 -13.92 14.82
C MET A 257 -5.65 -13.50 14.29
N ALA A 258 -6.71 -13.58 15.09
CA ALA A 258 -8.03 -13.05 14.71
C ALA A 258 -7.98 -11.54 14.46
N GLY A 259 -7.31 -10.77 15.32
CA GLY A 259 -7.08 -9.35 15.12
C GLY A 259 -6.26 -9.05 13.87
N ALA A 260 -5.19 -9.80 13.62
CA ALA A 260 -4.37 -9.66 12.43
C ALA A 260 -5.15 -9.95 11.13
N VAL A 261 -6.02 -10.97 11.12
CA VAL A 261 -6.93 -11.24 10.00
C VAL A 261 -7.83 -10.03 9.73
N LEU A 262 -8.46 -9.46 10.76
CA LEU A 262 -9.33 -8.30 10.61
C LEU A 262 -8.59 -7.08 10.07
N VAL A 263 -7.37 -6.81 10.54
CA VAL A 263 -6.51 -5.71 10.07
C VAL A 263 -6.07 -5.91 8.62
N MET A 264 -5.85 -7.16 8.19
CA MET A 264 -5.42 -7.50 6.84
C MET A 264 -6.55 -7.39 5.81
N LEU A 265 -7.81 -7.66 6.20
CA LEU A 265 -8.94 -7.73 5.25
C LEU A 265 -9.06 -6.52 4.31
N PRO A 266 -8.98 -5.25 4.78
CA PRO A 266 -9.06 -4.10 3.87
C PRO A 266 -7.92 -4.05 2.85
N ASN A 267 -6.70 -4.46 3.22
CA ASN A 267 -5.58 -4.54 2.29
C ASN A 267 -5.86 -5.55 1.16
N VAL A 268 -6.40 -6.72 1.51
CA VAL A 268 -6.77 -7.76 0.54
C VAL A 268 -7.87 -7.26 -0.39
N VAL A 269 -8.92 -6.63 0.15
CA VAL A 269 -10.03 -6.08 -0.63
C VAL A 269 -9.53 -5.01 -1.60
N VAL A 270 -8.77 -4.04 -1.11
CA VAL A 270 -8.22 -2.96 -1.95
C VAL A 270 -7.29 -3.51 -3.02
N PHE A 271 -6.46 -4.51 -2.71
CA PHE A 271 -5.61 -5.16 -3.70
C PHE A 271 -6.43 -5.79 -4.83
N PHE A 272 -7.46 -6.59 -4.52
CA PHE A 272 -8.31 -7.21 -5.55
C PHE A 272 -9.07 -6.19 -6.39
N LEU A 273 -9.49 -5.07 -5.82
CA LEU A 273 -10.12 -3.99 -6.57
C LEU A 273 -9.13 -3.25 -7.48
N ALA A 274 -7.89 -3.08 -7.02
CA ALA A 274 -6.87 -2.30 -7.74
C ALA A 274 -6.05 -3.12 -8.76
N GLN A 275 -5.95 -4.46 -8.63
CA GLN A 275 -5.08 -5.31 -9.44
C GLN A 275 -5.25 -5.12 -10.96
N ARG A 276 -6.48 -4.89 -11.43
CA ARG A 276 -6.77 -4.64 -12.86
C ARG A 276 -6.08 -3.39 -13.43
N HIS A 277 -5.77 -2.40 -12.58
CA HIS A 277 -5.09 -1.18 -12.99
C HIS A 277 -3.57 -1.36 -13.03
N PHE A 278 -3.03 -2.24 -12.20
CA PHE A 278 -1.62 -2.58 -12.14
C PHE A 278 -1.14 -3.32 -13.39
N VAL A 279 -1.90 -4.34 -13.81
CA VAL A 279 -1.53 -5.18 -14.96
C VAL A 279 -1.45 -4.34 -16.25
N ARG A 280 -2.34 -3.36 -16.43
CA ARG A 280 -2.34 -2.46 -17.60
C ARG A 280 -1.20 -1.44 -17.59
N GLY A 281 -0.73 -1.02 -16.41
CA GLY A 281 0.37 -0.05 -16.28
C GLY A 281 1.75 -0.64 -16.64
N ILE A 282 1.99 -1.90 -16.28
CA ILE A 282 3.27 -2.59 -16.53
C ILE A 282 3.43 -2.95 -18.02
N THR A 283 2.34 -3.30 -18.70
CA THR A 283 2.39 -3.68 -20.13
C THR A 283 2.68 -2.52 -21.07
N LEU A 284 2.36 -1.27 -20.69
CA LEU A 284 2.68 -0.08 -21.50
C LEU A 284 4.17 0.31 -21.44
N GLY A 285 4.90 -0.11 -20.40
CA GLY A 285 6.35 0.11 -20.27
C GLY A 285 7.21 -0.96 -20.96
N GLY A 286 6.66 -2.13 -21.24
CA GLY A 286 7.40 -3.30 -21.77
C GLY A 286 7.39 -3.48 -23.31
N LEU A 287 6.68 -2.66 -24.07
CA LEU A 287 6.53 -2.82 -25.52
C LEU A 287 7.40 -1.88 -26.37
N ARG A 288 8.49 -1.32 -25.81
CA ARG A 288 9.54 -0.64 -26.55
C ARG A 288 10.88 -1.28 -26.23
N GLY A 289 11.06 -2.51 -26.70
CA GLY A 289 12.31 -3.22 -26.80
C GLY A 289 12.30 -3.99 -28.11
#